data_50fc6cc87e609debbc774689d0e18f27
#
_entry.id   50fc6cc87e609debbc774689d0e18f27
#
_cell.length_a   1.000
_cell.length_b   1.000
_cell.length_c   1.000
_cell.angle_alpha   90.00
_cell.angle_beta   90.00
_cell.angle_gamma   90.00
#
_symmetry.space_group_name_H-M   'P 1'
#
loop_
_entity.id
_entity.type
_entity.pdbx_description
1 polymer ?
#
loop_
_entity_poly.entity_id
_entity_poly.type
_entity_poly.pdbx_seq_one_letter_code
_entity_poly.pdbx_strand_id
1 'polypeptide(L)'
;MVRKYVVAPHGGRRAYPDISSALRAAAERRGPALIEIAPGHYEESLTVRGEVQLTGLGGPGSVVVSPPRGTVLDAFGTVRVRGLLLVGRDADVVDCLGGSLTLEHTEVRAHGGVCVHARRASLVTLTDSVFRYGRTLFAGAGGSIERCGFHDAADNALAVIEGARVSVRDSRFEGSRIHGVRVSDAWAELVGCALTGTEKAAVMADTRAELTMSGCRVDSVHAEAVMFIEQSRGLVRGLRVSDAEHGIGVASGADPVVRDSVFADCRDTGINVQTTGRGTFEDCEVVDAGSVSVFSTNGGAPRVNGCRVTGGNVGVAVVDKARGHFTGVVVEDLSGVALRVFDESRAVFEQTRVERCPAGLEVRGNGGTTAQLTDVRITGFDMAAVAVTGEARVTLTRVSAEHGLLGFGVGEEASLRVQDCDVSATRAGGAVAFGRARLVARNLTVTGSEAFGLCGTESAYVDVADSRFEDCAAAGVTFDESGGGRLVNCSVTGARGMGVQHNGRVDLVSLHTSLPVVERVPEPAPPAVQVVNHHYHGPVFNAAVHGVQLAWNNDEVTQRIIEPAPARATPGTTPRATPGADRRTIQELDDQNGATP
;
A
#
# COMPACT_ATOMS: atom_id res chain seq x y z
N MET A 1 -31.67 16.53 47.36
CA MET A 1 -32.24 17.67 46.65
C MET A 1 -31.11 18.52 46.13
N VAL A 2 -31.01 18.76 44.80
CA VAL A 2 -29.96 19.58 44.20
C VAL A 2 -30.17 21.04 44.57
N ARG A 3 -29.13 21.70 45.09
CA ARG A 3 -29.21 23.13 45.44
C ARG A 3 -28.80 23.99 44.28
N LYS A 4 -29.63 25.00 43.97
CA LYS A 4 -29.41 25.93 42.87
C LYS A 4 -28.75 27.22 43.35
N TYR A 5 -27.70 27.63 42.64
CA TYR A 5 -26.97 28.89 42.80
C TYR A 5 -26.98 29.62 41.45
N VAL A 6 -27.13 30.93 41.48
CA VAL A 6 -27.19 31.76 40.28
C VAL A 6 -26.00 32.73 40.29
N VAL A 7 -25.26 32.79 39.19
CA VAL A 7 -24.13 33.72 38.98
C VAL A 7 -24.57 34.78 37.97
N ALA A 8 -24.41 36.04 38.29
CA ALA A 8 -24.70 37.17 37.39
C ALA A 8 -23.71 38.32 37.64
N PRO A 9 -22.88 38.74 36.66
CA PRO A 9 -21.82 39.77 36.87
C PRO A 9 -22.38 41.15 37.21
N HIS A 10 -23.59 41.46 36.83
CA HIS A 10 -24.20 42.78 37.09
C HIS A 10 -25.13 42.77 38.30
N GLY A 11 -25.05 41.74 39.13
CA GLY A 11 -25.81 41.64 40.37
C GLY A 11 -27.32 41.34 40.16
N GLY A 12 -27.89 40.71 41.15
CA GLY A 12 -29.33 40.43 41.27
C GLY A 12 -29.59 40.08 42.73
N ARG A 13 -30.83 40.29 43.20
CA ARG A 13 -31.22 39.83 44.55
C ARG A 13 -31.01 38.32 44.62
N ARG A 14 -29.96 37.85 45.36
CA ARG A 14 -29.56 36.43 45.53
C ARG A 14 -28.67 35.83 44.44
N ALA A 15 -28.05 36.61 43.52
CA ALA A 15 -27.02 36.13 42.60
C ALA A 15 -25.61 36.37 43.16
N TYR A 16 -24.68 35.45 42.83
CA TYR A 16 -23.26 35.59 43.13
C TYR A 16 -22.59 36.43 42.02
N PRO A 17 -21.62 37.29 42.36
CA PRO A 17 -20.98 38.14 41.35
C PRO A 17 -20.05 37.35 40.43
N ASP A 18 -19.50 36.22 40.90
CA ASP A 18 -18.55 35.37 40.21
C ASP A 18 -18.81 33.88 40.48
N ILE A 19 -18.23 33.00 39.64
CA ILE A 19 -18.43 31.55 39.70
C ILE A 19 -17.75 30.97 40.93
N SER A 20 -16.56 31.46 41.28
CA SER A 20 -15.79 30.99 42.43
C SER A 20 -16.51 31.23 43.76
N SER A 21 -17.23 32.35 43.92
CA SER A 21 -18.03 32.61 45.10
C SER A 21 -19.23 31.67 45.23
N ALA A 22 -19.88 31.34 44.10
CA ALA A 22 -20.96 30.35 44.08
C ALA A 22 -20.43 28.93 44.42
N LEU A 23 -19.26 28.55 43.89
CA LEU A 23 -18.61 27.30 44.20
C LEU A 23 -18.23 27.17 45.69
N ARG A 24 -17.70 28.23 46.30
CA ARG A 24 -17.42 28.26 47.75
C ARG A 24 -18.69 28.08 48.56
N ALA A 25 -19.75 28.78 48.25
CA ALA A 25 -21.03 28.64 48.94
C ALA A 25 -21.68 27.26 48.75
N ALA A 26 -21.46 26.63 47.62
CA ALA A 26 -21.88 25.25 47.36
C ALA A 26 -21.10 24.24 48.21
N ALA A 27 -19.76 24.42 48.32
CA ALA A 27 -18.89 23.56 49.11
C ALA A 27 -19.21 23.57 50.62
N GLU A 28 -19.55 24.74 51.17
CA GLU A 28 -19.94 24.87 52.59
C GLU A 28 -21.18 24.04 52.97
N ARG A 29 -22.07 23.80 52.00
CA ARG A 29 -23.37 23.17 52.28
C ARG A 29 -23.49 21.71 51.94
N ARG A 30 -22.42 21.01 51.72
CA ARG A 30 -22.34 19.58 51.36
C ARG A 30 -23.55 19.04 50.59
N GLY A 31 -23.30 18.40 49.43
CA GLY A 31 -24.32 17.78 48.57
C GLY A 31 -24.32 18.35 47.16
N PRO A 32 -25.15 17.77 46.24
CA PRO A 32 -25.14 18.15 44.84
C PRO A 32 -25.58 19.61 44.61
N ALA A 33 -24.83 20.33 43.81
CA ALA A 33 -25.07 21.75 43.49
C ALA A 33 -25.25 21.97 41.97
N LEU A 34 -26.21 22.81 41.62
CA LEU A 34 -26.40 23.35 40.27
C LEU A 34 -26.04 24.84 40.28
N ILE A 35 -25.06 25.23 39.51
CA ILE A 35 -24.62 26.62 39.35
C ILE A 35 -25.02 27.06 37.95
N GLU A 36 -26.02 27.94 37.88
CA GLU A 36 -26.47 28.60 36.64
C GLU A 36 -25.73 29.91 36.45
N ILE A 37 -25.07 30.06 35.29
CA ILE A 37 -24.14 31.14 35.00
C ILE A 37 -24.77 32.02 33.90
N ALA A 38 -25.04 33.27 34.20
CA ALA A 38 -25.59 34.22 33.24
C ALA A 38 -24.54 34.57 32.15
N PRO A 39 -24.99 35.00 30.95
CA PRO A 39 -24.05 35.46 29.91
C PRO A 39 -23.07 36.50 30.43
N GLY A 40 -21.80 36.34 30.05
CA GLY A 40 -20.72 37.23 30.48
C GLY A 40 -19.34 36.62 30.29
N HIS A 41 -18.30 37.42 30.58
CA HIS A 41 -16.90 37.01 30.56
C HIS A 41 -16.39 36.95 32.01
N TYR A 42 -15.89 35.78 32.40
CA TYR A 42 -15.44 35.47 33.75
C TYR A 42 -13.95 35.18 33.73
N GLU A 43 -13.13 36.08 34.29
CA GLU A 43 -11.66 35.97 34.36
C GLU A 43 -11.22 35.21 35.60
N GLU A 44 -11.65 33.98 35.75
CA GLU A 44 -11.40 33.15 36.96
C GLU A 44 -10.92 31.75 36.64
N SER A 45 -10.00 31.24 37.49
CA SER A 45 -9.65 29.82 37.53
C SER A 45 -10.62 29.10 38.49
N LEU A 46 -11.26 28.06 38.00
CA LEU A 46 -12.29 27.33 38.76
C LEU A 46 -11.72 26.04 39.35
N THR A 47 -11.81 25.90 40.67
CA THR A 47 -11.54 24.61 41.33
C THR A 47 -12.88 24.03 41.81
N VAL A 48 -13.28 22.92 41.23
CA VAL A 48 -14.59 22.29 41.52
C VAL A 48 -14.37 20.99 42.29
N ARG A 49 -14.99 20.92 43.46
CA ARG A 49 -14.91 19.75 44.38
C ARG A 49 -16.30 19.23 44.67
N GLY A 50 -16.45 17.91 44.78
CA GLY A 50 -17.70 17.24 45.10
C GLY A 50 -18.59 17.02 43.88
N GLU A 51 -19.90 17.07 44.04
CA GLU A 51 -20.90 16.88 42.98
C GLU A 51 -21.47 18.22 42.54
N VAL A 52 -20.98 18.72 41.40
CA VAL A 52 -21.34 20.07 40.91
C VAL A 52 -21.66 20.04 39.43
N GLN A 53 -22.75 20.70 39.06
CA GLN A 53 -23.08 20.99 37.67
C GLN A 53 -22.94 22.51 37.42
N LEU A 54 -22.13 22.89 36.46
CA LEU A 54 -21.99 24.25 35.93
C LEU A 54 -22.80 24.34 34.63
N THR A 55 -23.74 25.27 34.54
CA THR A 55 -24.59 25.43 33.35
C THR A 55 -24.59 26.87 32.91
N GLY A 56 -24.08 27.12 31.68
CA GLY A 56 -24.18 28.43 31.04
C GLY A 56 -25.63 28.69 30.57
N LEU A 57 -26.12 29.89 30.84
CA LEU A 57 -27.40 30.35 30.35
C LEU A 57 -27.21 31.15 29.05
N GLY A 58 -28.10 30.97 28.08
CA GLY A 58 -27.99 31.61 26.77
C GLY A 58 -27.51 30.71 25.67
N GLY A 59 -27.12 31.29 24.54
CA GLY A 59 -26.62 30.53 23.37
C GLY A 59 -25.14 30.11 23.49
N PRO A 60 -24.66 29.30 22.57
CA PRO A 60 -23.22 28.89 22.54
C PRO A 60 -22.28 30.10 22.58
N GLY A 61 -21.27 30.04 23.43
CA GLY A 61 -20.24 31.10 23.58
C GLY A 61 -20.73 32.34 24.37
N SER A 62 -21.95 32.37 24.89
CA SER A 62 -22.45 33.48 25.68
C SER A 62 -21.84 33.57 27.09
N VAL A 63 -21.38 32.46 27.63
CA VAL A 63 -20.67 32.38 28.91
C VAL A 63 -19.22 31.96 28.64
N VAL A 64 -18.29 32.90 28.84
CA VAL A 64 -16.85 32.68 28.60
C VAL A 64 -16.12 32.63 29.94
N VAL A 65 -15.35 31.58 30.18
CA VAL A 65 -14.44 31.48 31.33
C VAL A 65 -12.99 31.47 30.80
N SER A 66 -12.26 32.52 31.13
CA SER A 66 -10.89 32.72 30.59
C SER A 66 -10.03 33.44 31.62
N PRO A 67 -9.36 32.74 32.54
CA PRO A 67 -8.41 33.34 33.44
C PRO A 67 -7.21 33.93 32.67
N PRO A 68 -6.57 34.98 33.20
CA PRO A 68 -5.39 35.56 32.57
C PRO A 68 -4.18 34.61 32.53
N ARG A 69 -4.09 33.66 33.46
CA ARG A 69 -3.05 32.63 33.59
C ARG A 69 -3.58 31.38 34.30
N GLY A 70 -2.90 30.24 34.06
CA GLY A 70 -3.16 28.98 34.74
C GLY A 70 -4.35 28.19 34.18
N THR A 71 -4.68 27.12 34.87
CA THR A 71 -5.78 26.21 34.49
C THR A 71 -7.14 26.91 34.61
N VAL A 72 -8.01 26.68 33.64
CA VAL A 72 -9.38 27.27 33.65
C VAL A 72 -10.28 26.48 34.61
N LEU A 73 -10.19 25.14 34.57
CA LEU A 73 -11.03 24.27 35.40
C LEU A 73 -10.25 23.08 35.96
N ASP A 74 -10.08 23.03 37.27
CA ASP A 74 -9.61 21.85 38.00
C ASP A 74 -10.81 21.09 38.56
N ALA A 75 -11.01 19.84 38.13
CA ALA A 75 -12.14 19.01 38.51
C ALA A 75 -11.72 17.90 39.50
N PHE A 76 -12.35 17.91 40.69
CA PHE A 76 -12.18 16.92 41.74
C PHE A 76 -13.56 16.38 42.19
N GLY A 77 -13.94 15.22 41.79
CA GLY A 77 -15.22 14.61 42.16
C GLY A 77 -16.11 14.36 40.98
N THR A 78 -17.40 14.63 41.10
CA THR A 78 -18.39 14.48 40.00
C THR A 78 -18.73 15.84 39.44
N VAL A 79 -18.11 16.22 38.32
CA VAL A 79 -18.26 17.56 37.74
C VAL A 79 -18.94 17.44 36.38
N ARG A 80 -19.99 18.22 36.18
CA ARG A 80 -20.64 18.35 34.87
C ARG A 80 -20.63 19.82 34.43
N VAL A 81 -20.20 20.06 33.22
CA VAL A 81 -20.13 21.38 32.59
C VAL A 81 -20.98 21.39 31.34
N ARG A 82 -21.83 22.37 31.18
CA ARG A 82 -22.71 22.48 30.01
C ARG A 82 -22.81 23.92 29.51
N GLY A 83 -22.63 24.08 28.20
CA GLY A 83 -22.91 25.35 27.51
C GLY A 83 -21.92 26.47 27.83
N LEU A 84 -20.66 26.14 28.18
CA LEU A 84 -19.61 27.12 28.43
C LEU A 84 -18.62 27.20 27.28
N LEU A 85 -17.96 28.33 27.14
CA LEU A 85 -16.71 28.49 26.40
C LEU A 85 -15.56 28.65 27.41
N LEU A 86 -14.64 27.66 27.42
CA LEU A 86 -13.47 27.65 28.28
C LEU A 86 -12.23 28.00 27.43
N VAL A 87 -11.51 29.06 27.81
CA VAL A 87 -10.36 29.55 27.04
C VAL A 87 -9.12 29.61 27.92
N GLY A 88 -8.15 28.74 27.65
CA GLY A 88 -6.83 28.74 28.30
C GLY A 88 -5.76 29.39 27.44
N ARG A 89 -4.78 30.05 28.08
CA ARG A 89 -3.71 30.82 27.39
C ARG A 89 -2.34 30.19 27.50
N ASP A 90 -1.96 29.68 28.66
CA ASP A 90 -0.60 29.26 29.01
C ASP A 90 -0.51 27.94 29.76
N ALA A 91 -1.64 27.31 30.08
CA ALA A 91 -1.73 26.05 30.80
C ALA A 91 -2.87 25.17 30.26
N ASP A 92 -3.04 23.97 30.85
CA ASP A 92 -4.15 23.09 30.55
C ASP A 92 -5.49 23.81 30.82
N VAL A 93 -6.45 23.67 29.93
CA VAL A 93 -7.74 24.34 30.08
C VAL A 93 -8.60 23.59 31.12
N VAL A 94 -8.74 22.30 30.95
CA VAL A 94 -9.49 21.45 31.89
C VAL A 94 -8.61 20.32 32.38
N ASP A 95 -8.38 20.26 33.68
CA ASP A 95 -7.64 19.19 34.34
C ASP A 95 -8.59 18.34 35.23
N CYS A 96 -8.83 17.09 34.82
CA CYS A 96 -9.59 16.15 35.62
C CYS A 96 -8.64 15.35 36.52
N LEU A 97 -8.50 15.80 37.75
CA LEU A 97 -7.56 15.28 38.76
C LEU A 97 -8.09 14.04 39.50
N GLY A 98 -9.32 13.65 39.24
CA GLY A 98 -9.94 12.44 39.82
C GLY A 98 -11.47 12.51 39.82
N GLY A 99 -12.12 11.36 39.94
CA GLY A 99 -13.57 11.24 39.87
C GLY A 99 -14.11 11.22 38.44
N SER A 100 -15.19 11.94 38.19
CA SER A 100 -15.81 11.99 36.87
C SER A 100 -16.04 13.42 36.37
N LEU A 101 -15.74 13.65 35.11
CA LEU A 101 -16.01 14.90 34.40
C LEU A 101 -16.90 14.65 33.19
N THR A 102 -17.95 15.45 33.05
CA THR A 102 -18.78 15.46 31.84
C THR A 102 -18.75 16.86 31.23
N LEU A 103 -18.38 16.98 29.95
CA LEU A 103 -18.52 18.20 29.16
C LEU A 103 -19.61 17.99 28.11
N GLU A 104 -20.66 18.83 28.14
CA GLU A 104 -21.76 18.78 27.18
C GLU A 104 -21.95 20.16 26.53
N HIS A 105 -22.12 20.21 25.21
CA HIS A 105 -22.32 21.47 24.47
C HIS A 105 -21.31 22.56 24.87
N THR A 106 -20.08 22.17 25.10
CA THR A 106 -19.01 23.03 25.64
C THR A 106 -17.93 23.21 24.57
N GLU A 107 -17.45 24.43 24.42
CA GLU A 107 -16.29 24.69 23.58
C GLU A 107 -15.05 24.92 24.46
N VAL A 108 -13.94 24.25 24.12
CA VAL A 108 -12.65 24.36 24.83
C VAL A 108 -11.59 24.82 23.85
N ARG A 109 -10.94 25.96 24.15
CA ARG A 109 -9.84 26.51 23.34
C ARG A 109 -8.56 26.59 24.16
N ALA A 110 -7.52 25.89 23.72
CA ALA A 110 -6.22 25.91 24.37
C ALA A 110 -5.18 26.58 23.45
N HIS A 111 -4.82 27.82 23.72
CA HIS A 111 -3.76 28.53 23.00
C HIS A 111 -2.35 28.11 23.48
N GLY A 112 -2.24 27.46 24.62
CA GLY A 112 -1.09 26.78 25.15
C GLY A 112 -1.55 25.64 26.08
N GLY A 113 -0.87 24.50 26.10
CA GLY A 113 -1.27 23.35 26.92
C GLY A 113 -2.33 22.45 26.27
N VAL A 114 -3.15 21.83 27.09
CA VAL A 114 -4.08 20.73 26.75
C VAL A 114 -5.52 21.24 26.88
N CYS A 115 -6.40 20.88 25.94
CA CYS A 115 -7.84 21.20 26.06
C CYS A 115 -8.45 20.48 27.26
N VAL A 116 -8.26 19.15 27.34
CA VAL A 116 -8.72 18.32 28.47
C VAL A 116 -7.62 17.34 28.84
N HIS A 117 -7.21 17.35 30.08
CA HIS A 117 -6.30 16.38 30.64
C HIS A 117 -7.05 15.45 31.58
N ALA A 118 -7.35 14.24 31.12
CA ALA A 118 -7.92 13.17 31.96
C ALA A 118 -6.79 12.37 32.61
N ARG A 119 -6.60 12.54 33.90
CA ARG A 119 -5.54 11.87 34.65
C ARG A 119 -5.96 10.49 35.14
N ARG A 120 -4.97 9.71 35.58
CA ARG A 120 -5.16 8.34 36.09
C ARG A 120 -6.35 8.25 37.06
N ALA A 121 -7.15 7.21 36.86
CA ALA A 121 -8.35 6.90 37.66
C ALA A 121 -9.50 7.91 37.52
N SER A 122 -9.44 8.83 36.56
CA SER A 122 -10.61 9.66 36.19
C SER A 122 -11.46 9.00 35.11
N LEU A 123 -12.74 9.40 35.06
CA LEU A 123 -13.68 9.03 34.00
C LEU A 123 -14.19 10.32 33.32
N VAL A 124 -13.87 10.48 32.03
CA VAL A 124 -14.24 11.69 31.31
C VAL A 124 -15.21 11.38 30.17
N THR A 125 -16.33 12.09 30.16
CA THR A 125 -17.35 12.01 29.09
C THR A 125 -17.43 13.35 28.35
N LEU A 126 -17.21 13.31 27.04
CA LEU A 126 -17.29 14.48 26.17
C LEU A 126 -18.43 14.25 25.16
N THR A 127 -19.40 15.17 25.13
CA THR A 127 -20.56 15.01 24.25
C THR A 127 -20.93 16.34 23.61
N ASP A 128 -21.23 16.33 22.31
CA ASP A 128 -21.69 17.50 21.55
C ASP A 128 -20.79 18.75 21.76
N SER A 129 -19.49 18.55 21.90
CA SER A 129 -18.52 19.56 22.32
C SER A 129 -17.43 19.80 21.28
N VAL A 130 -16.79 20.97 21.33
CA VAL A 130 -15.77 21.37 20.37
C VAL A 130 -14.44 21.68 21.08
N PHE A 131 -13.34 21.15 20.56
CA PHE A 131 -11.98 21.33 21.09
C PHE A 131 -11.10 21.95 20.02
N ARG A 132 -10.41 23.07 20.36
CA ARG A 132 -9.61 23.79 19.39
C ARG A 132 -8.18 24.07 19.90
N TYR A 133 -7.23 23.97 18.98
CA TYR A 133 -5.82 24.34 19.09
C TYR A 133 -4.96 23.44 19.98
N GLY A 134 -5.48 22.92 21.06
CA GLY A 134 -4.79 21.99 21.96
C GLY A 134 -5.25 20.55 21.83
N ARG A 135 -4.47 19.63 22.38
CA ARG A 135 -4.82 18.21 22.42
C ARG A 135 -5.81 17.89 23.53
N THR A 136 -6.55 16.80 23.37
CA THR A 136 -7.29 16.13 24.45
C THR A 136 -6.51 14.90 24.86
N LEU A 137 -6.13 14.78 26.14
CA LEU A 137 -5.22 13.76 26.65
C LEU A 137 -5.91 12.89 27.72
N PHE A 138 -5.92 11.58 27.47
CA PHE A 138 -6.28 10.56 28.45
C PHE A 138 -5.01 9.79 28.88
N ALA A 139 -4.54 10.00 30.09
CA ALA A 139 -3.38 9.34 30.66
C ALA A 139 -3.79 8.41 31.82
N GLY A 140 -3.84 7.09 31.57
CA GLY A 140 -4.32 6.11 32.54
C GLY A 140 -5.78 6.29 32.98
N ALA A 141 -6.57 6.96 32.16
CA ALA A 141 -7.97 7.35 32.42
C ALA A 141 -8.95 6.53 31.58
N GLY A 142 -10.21 6.50 31.98
CA GLY A 142 -11.31 6.00 31.18
C GLY A 142 -12.14 7.12 30.58
N GLY A 143 -12.83 6.85 29.47
CA GLY A 143 -13.74 7.85 28.93
C GLY A 143 -14.51 7.48 27.68
N SER A 144 -15.43 8.36 27.35
CA SER A 144 -16.21 8.30 26.12
C SER A 144 -16.32 9.68 25.47
N ILE A 145 -16.24 9.69 24.16
CA ILE A 145 -16.31 10.89 23.31
C ILE A 145 -17.40 10.64 22.26
N GLU A 146 -18.38 11.50 22.17
CA GLU A 146 -19.50 11.32 21.25
C GLU A 146 -19.93 12.64 20.60
N ARG A 147 -20.06 12.64 19.28
CA ARG A 147 -20.44 13.81 18.47
C ARG A 147 -19.61 15.08 18.76
N CYS A 148 -18.31 14.89 18.95
CA CYS A 148 -17.38 15.98 19.23
C CYS A 148 -16.58 16.38 17.98
N GLY A 149 -16.17 17.66 17.95
CA GLY A 149 -15.26 18.21 16.94
C GLY A 149 -13.92 18.60 17.54
N PHE A 150 -12.83 18.17 16.89
CA PHE A 150 -11.46 18.53 17.26
C PHE A 150 -10.84 19.26 16.07
N HIS A 151 -10.39 20.50 16.29
CA HIS A 151 -9.94 21.36 15.19
C HIS A 151 -8.60 22.01 15.49
N ASP A 152 -7.74 22.04 14.47
CA ASP A 152 -6.49 22.82 14.43
C ASP A 152 -5.53 22.51 15.60
N ALA A 153 -5.48 21.26 16.05
CA ALA A 153 -4.64 20.88 17.17
C ALA A 153 -3.15 21.05 16.82
N ALA A 154 -2.41 21.79 17.64
CA ALA A 154 -0.97 22.02 17.46
C ALA A 154 -0.11 20.76 17.69
N ASP A 155 -0.70 19.68 18.17
CA ASP A 155 -0.12 18.36 18.43
C ASP A 155 -1.11 17.28 17.95
N ASN A 156 -1.25 16.18 18.66
CA ASN A 156 -2.34 15.23 18.42
C ASN A 156 -3.68 15.82 18.88
N ALA A 157 -4.75 15.66 18.12
CA ALA A 157 -6.04 16.16 18.59
C ALA A 157 -6.57 15.35 19.77
N LEU A 158 -6.40 14.01 19.71
CA LEU A 158 -6.68 13.09 20.83
C LEU A 158 -5.46 12.20 21.08
N ALA A 159 -5.01 12.11 22.31
CA ALA A 159 -3.99 11.18 22.77
C ALA A 159 -4.54 10.28 23.88
N VAL A 160 -4.42 8.97 23.71
CA VAL A 160 -4.84 7.91 24.66
C VAL A 160 -3.62 7.11 25.04
N ILE A 161 -3.12 7.27 26.27
CA ILE A 161 -1.82 6.75 26.67
C ILE A 161 -1.88 6.08 28.06
N GLU A 162 -0.80 5.36 28.43
CA GLU A 162 -0.58 4.84 29.79
C GLU A 162 -1.71 3.92 30.30
N GLY A 163 -2.19 3.00 29.48
CA GLY A 163 -3.26 2.07 29.85
C GLY A 163 -4.66 2.69 29.87
N ALA A 164 -4.83 3.88 29.31
CA ALA A 164 -6.15 4.51 29.16
C ALA A 164 -7.08 3.69 28.28
N ARG A 165 -8.40 3.85 28.51
CA ARG A 165 -9.44 3.17 27.71
C ARG A 165 -10.50 4.19 27.29
N VAL A 166 -10.58 4.45 25.98
CA VAL A 166 -11.47 5.49 25.43
C VAL A 166 -12.27 4.95 24.25
N SER A 167 -13.60 5.19 24.26
CA SER A 167 -14.43 4.98 23.08
C SER A 167 -14.82 6.32 22.47
N VAL A 168 -14.71 6.41 21.14
CA VAL A 168 -14.99 7.61 20.35
C VAL A 168 -16.04 7.27 19.29
N ARG A 169 -17.14 8.02 19.28
CA ARG A 169 -18.24 7.78 18.33
C ARG A 169 -18.64 9.07 17.61
N ASP A 170 -18.92 8.94 16.32
CA ASP A 170 -19.52 9.99 15.48
C ASP A 170 -18.81 11.37 15.61
N SER A 171 -17.49 11.35 15.77
CA SER A 171 -16.68 12.53 16.05
C SER A 171 -15.76 12.89 14.86
N ARG A 172 -15.36 14.17 14.80
CA ARG A 172 -14.55 14.70 13.70
C ARG A 172 -13.24 15.25 14.21
N PHE A 173 -12.16 14.98 13.45
CA PHE A 173 -10.81 15.44 13.72
C PHE A 173 -10.28 16.15 12.47
N GLU A 174 -9.98 17.44 12.58
CA GLU A 174 -9.62 18.28 11.45
C GLU A 174 -8.36 19.11 11.75
N GLY A 175 -7.36 19.08 10.84
CA GLY A 175 -6.23 20.02 10.87
C GLY A 175 -5.23 19.78 11.99
N SER A 176 -4.96 18.56 12.41
CA SER A 176 -3.96 18.28 13.44
C SER A 176 -2.54 18.31 12.86
N ARG A 177 -1.59 18.98 13.55
CA ARG A 177 -0.18 19.11 13.10
C ARG A 177 0.64 17.84 13.30
N ILE A 178 0.20 16.94 14.14
CA ILE A 178 0.80 15.60 14.29
C ILE A 178 -0.27 14.58 13.91
N HIS A 179 -0.93 13.94 14.84
CA HIS A 179 -1.95 12.93 14.54
C HIS A 179 -3.36 13.42 14.89
N GLY A 180 -4.36 12.95 14.17
CA GLY A 180 -5.75 13.12 14.59
C GLY A 180 -5.99 12.38 15.89
N VAL A 181 -5.69 11.07 15.92
CA VAL A 181 -5.77 10.23 17.11
C VAL A 181 -4.47 9.45 17.30
N ARG A 182 -3.88 9.50 18.48
CA ARG A 182 -2.75 8.62 18.87
C ARG A 182 -3.15 7.72 20.04
N VAL A 183 -2.88 6.43 19.89
CA VAL A 183 -3.08 5.41 20.93
C VAL A 183 -1.73 4.75 21.23
N SER A 184 -1.25 4.86 22.46
CA SER A 184 0.07 4.37 22.86
C SER A 184 0.00 3.64 24.20
N ASP A 185 0.37 2.36 24.22
CA ASP A 185 0.22 1.48 25.39
C ASP A 185 -1.18 1.61 26.03
N ALA A 186 -2.23 1.61 25.22
CA ALA A 186 -3.60 1.92 25.60
C ALA A 186 -4.62 1.24 24.70
N TRP A 187 -5.90 1.37 25.02
CA TRP A 187 -7.00 0.87 24.22
C TRP A 187 -7.89 2.01 23.74
N ALA A 188 -8.23 1.98 22.44
CA ALA A 188 -9.22 2.90 21.87
C ALA A 188 -10.15 2.20 20.88
N GLU A 189 -11.43 2.64 20.88
CA GLU A 189 -12.44 2.27 19.90
C GLU A 189 -12.92 3.52 19.18
N LEU A 190 -12.86 3.55 17.85
CA LEU A 190 -13.36 4.61 16.99
C LEU A 190 -14.51 4.08 16.12
N VAL A 191 -15.70 4.65 16.22
CA VAL A 191 -16.87 4.23 15.44
C VAL A 191 -17.47 5.44 14.72
N GLY A 192 -17.62 5.34 13.40
CA GLY A 192 -18.26 6.39 12.60
C GLY A 192 -17.51 7.73 12.59
N CYS A 193 -16.22 7.74 12.89
CA CYS A 193 -15.42 8.96 12.97
C CYS A 193 -14.92 9.40 11.59
N ALA A 194 -14.75 10.72 11.44
CA ALA A 194 -14.14 11.35 10.26
C ALA A 194 -12.84 12.09 10.65
N LEU A 195 -11.76 11.82 9.89
CA LEU A 195 -10.45 12.44 10.13
C LEU A 195 -9.95 13.07 8.83
N THR A 196 -9.48 14.30 8.87
CA THR A 196 -9.01 15.01 7.68
C THR A 196 -7.91 16.03 7.99
N GLY A 197 -7.05 16.30 7.01
CA GLY A 197 -6.07 17.40 7.08
C GLY A 197 -5.00 17.23 8.16
N THR A 198 -4.55 16.01 8.45
CA THR A 198 -3.45 15.78 9.40
C THR A 198 -2.10 15.82 8.69
N GLU A 199 -1.07 16.39 9.33
CA GLU A 199 0.29 16.46 8.77
C GLU A 199 1.05 15.13 8.91
N LYS A 200 0.68 14.30 9.89
CA LYS A 200 1.18 12.92 10.10
C LYS A 200 0.02 11.94 9.97
N ALA A 201 0.20 10.71 10.41
CA ALA A 201 -0.86 9.72 10.33
C ALA A 201 -2.17 10.21 10.97
N ALA A 202 -3.30 9.99 10.30
CA ALA A 202 -4.58 10.41 10.90
C ALA A 202 -4.86 9.62 12.18
N VAL A 203 -4.57 8.31 12.19
CA VAL A 203 -4.62 7.48 13.38
C VAL A 203 -3.30 6.73 13.55
N MET A 204 -2.65 6.90 14.69
CA MET A 204 -1.42 6.21 15.08
C MET A 204 -1.69 5.27 16.24
N ALA A 205 -1.35 3.99 16.08
CA ALA A 205 -1.32 3.00 17.15
C ALA A 205 0.12 2.51 17.36
N ASP A 206 0.69 2.80 18.51
CA ASP A 206 2.07 2.44 18.85
C ASP A 206 2.20 1.77 20.22
N THR A 207 3.38 1.24 20.54
CA THR A 207 3.75 0.72 21.87
C THR A 207 2.71 -0.27 22.42
N ARG A 208 2.43 -1.33 21.67
CA ARG A 208 1.46 -2.39 22.05
C ARG A 208 0.02 -1.90 22.21
N ALA A 209 -0.34 -0.80 21.56
CA ALA A 209 -1.71 -0.30 21.57
C ALA A 209 -2.70 -1.32 21.00
N GLU A 210 -3.91 -1.28 21.50
CA GLU A 210 -5.05 -2.03 20.97
C GLU A 210 -6.08 -1.05 20.39
N LEU A 211 -6.21 -1.04 19.06
CA LEU A 211 -7.08 -0.10 18.34
C LEU A 211 -8.19 -0.84 17.61
N THR A 212 -9.42 -0.46 17.86
CA THR A 212 -10.58 -0.90 17.05
C THR A 212 -11.16 0.27 16.28
N MET A 213 -11.36 0.10 14.97
CA MET A 213 -12.00 1.09 14.12
C MET A 213 -13.16 0.47 13.35
N SER A 214 -14.30 1.14 13.29
CA SER A 214 -15.47 0.68 12.54
C SER A 214 -16.18 1.82 11.82
N GLY A 215 -16.36 1.67 10.49
CA GLY A 215 -17.10 2.64 9.67
C GLY A 215 -16.51 4.04 9.65
N CYS A 216 -15.20 4.18 9.88
CA CYS A 216 -14.52 5.47 9.86
C CYS A 216 -14.16 5.90 8.44
N ARG A 217 -13.97 7.21 8.27
CA ARG A 217 -13.47 7.82 7.03
C ARG A 217 -12.22 8.64 7.32
N VAL A 218 -11.23 8.52 6.45
CA VAL A 218 -10.00 9.33 6.48
C VAL A 218 -9.80 9.93 5.10
N ASP A 219 -9.57 11.23 5.04
CA ASP A 219 -9.47 11.96 3.79
C ASP A 219 -8.42 13.08 3.88
N SER A 220 -7.71 13.34 2.78
CA SER A 220 -6.74 14.45 2.65
C SER A 220 -5.68 14.47 3.76
N VAL A 221 -4.92 13.38 3.87
CA VAL A 221 -3.87 13.20 4.89
C VAL A 221 -2.50 13.19 4.22
N HIS A 222 -1.50 13.90 4.82
CA HIS A 222 -0.17 14.02 4.24
C HIS A 222 0.73 12.79 4.44
N ALA A 223 0.36 11.88 5.33
CA ALA A 223 1.07 10.64 5.62
C ALA A 223 0.11 9.42 5.56
N GLU A 224 0.26 8.46 6.45
CA GLU A 224 -0.64 7.30 6.52
C GLU A 224 -2.04 7.69 7.03
N ALA A 225 -3.09 7.12 6.42
CA ALA A 225 -4.42 7.25 7.02
C ALA A 225 -4.48 6.53 8.38
N VAL A 226 -3.93 5.31 8.46
CA VAL A 226 -3.80 4.56 9.71
C VAL A 226 -2.43 3.91 9.78
N MET A 227 -1.72 4.09 10.89
CA MET A 227 -0.41 3.47 11.12
C MET A 227 -0.41 2.61 12.38
N PHE A 228 0.04 1.36 12.25
CA PHE A 228 0.28 0.42 13.35
C PHE A 228 1.77 0.12 13.45
N ILE A 229 2.38 0.39 14.61
CA ILE A 229 3.78 0.08 14.87
C ILE A 229 3.98 -0.52 16.26
N GLU A 230 5.20 -1.02 16.53
CA GLU A 230 5.65 -1.42 17.88
C GLU A 230 4.73 -2.42 18.55
N GLN A 231 4.46 -3.55 17.85
CA GLN A 231 3.65 -4.66 18.34
C GLN A 231 2.18 -4.29 18.66
N SER A 232 1.71 -3.15 18.16
CA SER A 232 0.29 -2.77 18.26
C SER A 232 -0.60 -3.74 17.47
N ARG A 233 -1.84 -3.85 17.89
CA ARG A 233 -2.83 -4.76 17.31
C ARG A 233 -4.18 -4.08 17.21
N GLY A 234 -5.09 -4.70 16.51
CA GLY A 234 -6.46 -4.21 16.48
C GLY A 234 -7.28 -4.77 15.34
N LEU A 235 -8.51 -4.27 15.27
CA LEU A 235 -9.45 -4.59 14.21
C LEU A 235 -9.90 -3.30 13.52
N VAL A 236 -9.65 -3.21 12.23
CA VAL A 236 -10.16 -2.13 11.38
C VAL A 236 -11.20 -2.70 10.43
N ARG A 237 -12.41 -2.19 10.46
CA ARG A 237 -13.49 -2.67 9.61
C ARG A 237 -14.26 -1.53 8.95
N GLY A 238 -14.50 -1.66 7.64
CA GLY A 238 -15.29 -0.68 6.89
C GLY A 238 -14.64 0.71 6.85
N LEU A 239 -13.32 0.78 6.93
CA LEU A 239 -12.57 2.03 6.78
C LEU A 239 -12.61 2.46 5.31
N ARG A 240 -12.83 3.75 5.09
CA ARG A 240 -12.73 4.37 3.77
C ARG A 240 -11.65 5.43 3.80
N VAL A 241 -10.64 5.26 2.97
CA VAL A 241 -9.53 6.20 2.82
C VAL A 241 -9.58 6.80 1.42
N SER A 242 -9.38 8.10 1.34
CA SER A 242 -9.13 8.81 0.09
C SER A 242 -8.07 9.89 0.28
N ASP A 243 -7.25 10.14 -0.75
CA ASP A 243 -6.20 11.17 -0.76
C ASP A 243 -5.28 11.14 0.49
N ALA A 244 -4.71 9.99 0.79
CA ALA A 244 -3.62 9.83 1.76
C ALA A 244 -2.30 9.55 1.03
N GLU A 245 -1.15 9.74 1.65
CA GLU A 245 0.11 9.25 1.09
C GLU A 245 0.11 7.72 1.08
N HIS A 246 -0.21 7.10 2.23
CA HIS A 246 -0.43 5.67 2.36
C HIS A 246 -1.80 5.39 3.01
N GLY A 247 -2.51 4.38 2.51
CA GLY A 247 -3.80 3.99 3.08
C GLY A 247 -3.65 3.42 4.48
N ILE A 248 -2.91 2.34 4.63
CA ILE A 248 -2.58 1.75 5.93
C ILE A 248 -1.12 1.29 5.98
N GLY A 249 -0.41 1.69 7.02
CA GLY A 249 0.94 1.28 7.34
C GLY A 249 1.00 0.30 8.50
N VAL A 250 1.82 -0.76 8.37
CA VAL A 250 2.05 -1.75 9.44
C VAL A 250 3.54 -2.04 9.55
N ALA A 251 4.14 -1.78 10.70
CA ALA A 251 5.57 -1.97 10.89
C ALA A 251 5.94 -2.45 12.31
N SER A 252 7.22 -2.78 12.50
CA SER A 252 7.83 -3.05 13.82
C SER A 252 7.07 -4.10 14.65
N GLY A 253 6.70 -5.20 13.99
CA GLY A 253 6.02 -6.34 14.65
C GLY A 253 4.54 -6.12 14.96
N ALA A 254 3.93 -5.05 14.48
CA ALA A 254 2.49 -4.85 14.58
C ALA A 254 1.72 -5.90 13.74
N ASP A 255 0.51 -6.23 14.17
CA ASP A 255 -0.29 -7.31 13.58
C ASP A 255 -1.81 -7.01 13.66
N PRO A 256 -2.30 -6.00 12.92
CA PRO A 256 -3.73 -5.70 12.85
C PRO A 256 -4.48 -6.67 11.93
N VAL A 257 -5.80 -6.74 12.12
CA VAL A 257 -6.75 -7.33 11.18
C VAL A 257 -7.56 -6.22 10.52
N VAL A 258 -7.58 -6.19 9.18
CA VAL A 258 -8.28 -5.17 8.39
C VAL A 258 -9.28 -5.86 7.48
N ARG A 259 -10.55 -5.44 7.54
CA ARG A 259 -11.64 -6.07 6.80
C ARG A 259 -12.54 -5.06 6.11
N ASP A 260 -13.14 -5.46 5.00
CA ASP A 260 -14.21 -4.71 4.33
C ASP A 260 -13.85 -3.22 4.11
N SER A 261 -12.57 -2.90 3.84
CA SER A 261 -12.03 -1.54 3.82
C SER A 261 -11.58 -1.13 2.41
N VAL A 262 -11.71 0.15 2.10
CA VAL A 262 -11.38 0.72 0.79
C VAL A 262 -10.29 1.78 0.95
N PHE A 263 -9.23 1.65 0.16
CA PHE A 263 -8.11 2.58 0.06
C PHE A 263 -8.06 3.11 -1.38
N ALA A 264 -8.53 4.32 -1.58
CA ALA A 264 -8.62 4.94 -2.90
C ALA A 264 -7.71 6.16 -3.01
N ASP A 265 -7.18 6.40 -4.22
CA ASP A 265 -6.40 7.59 -4.56
C ASP A 265 -5.24 7.84 -3.56
N CYS A 266 -4.63 6.76 -3.06
CA CYS A 266 -3.44 6.89 -2.23
C CYS A 266 -2.26 7.32 -3.11
N ARG A 267 -1.58 8.41 -2.74
CA ARG A 267 -0.52 9.00 -3.57
C ARG A 267 0.70 8.11 -3.75
N ASP A 268 0.97 7.21 -2.82
CA ASP A 268 2.02 6.20 -2.93
C ASP A 268 1.45 4.78 -2.80
N THR A 269 1.07 4.31 -1.60
CA THR A 269 0.63 2.92 -1.41
C THR A 269 -0.74 2.81 -0.74
N GLY A 270 -1.54 1.83 -1.16
CA GLY A 270 -2.79 1.49 -0.46
C GLY A 270 -2.54 0.76 0.86
N ILE A 271 -1.83 -0.36 0.82
CA ILE A 271 -1.43 -1.18 1.97
C ILE A 271 0.09 -1.28 1.99
N ASN A 272 0.73 -0.83 3.07
CA ASN A 272 2.18 -0.85 3.26
C ASN A 272 2.57 -1.65 4.50
N VAL A 273 3.22 -2.81 4.33
CA VAL A 273 3.67 -3.67 5.42
C VAL A 273 5.19 -3.80 5.39
N GLN A 274 5.84 -3.30 6.42
CA GLN A 274 7.31 -3.20 6.44
C GLN A 274 7.91 -3.52 7.82
N THR A 275 9.23 -3.67 7.87
CA THR A 275 10.02 -3.77 9.12
C THR A 275 9.42 -4.78 10.10
N THR A 276 9.35 -6.05 9.68
CA THR A 276 8.78 -7.17 10.45
C THR A 276 7.29 -7.02 10.79
N GLY A 277 6.60 -6.01 10.25
CA GLY A 277 5.15 -5.86 10.34
C GLY A 277 4.45 -7.08 9.73
N ARG A 278 3.29 -7.36 10.26
CA ARG A 278 2.40 -8.40 9.76
C ARG A 278 1.07 -7.75 9.42
N GLY A 279 0.04 -8.46 9.48
CA GLY A 279 -1.31 -7.96 9.26
C GLY A 279 -2.08 -8.93 8.39
N THR A 280 -3.37 -9.02 8.68
CA THR A 280 -4.30 -9.80 7.88
C THR A 280 -5.30 -8.83 7.25
N PHE A 281 -5.36 -8.84 5.91
CA PHE A 281 -6.24 -7.98 5.11
C PHE A 281 -7.25 -8.88 4.42
N GLU A 282 -8.52 -8.70 4.72
CA GLU A 282 -9.61 -9.53 4.21
C GLU A 282 -10.66 -8.67 3.52
N ASP A 283 -11.03 -9.06 2.31
CA ASP A 283 -12.08 -8.42 1.52
C ASP A 283 -11.91 -6.88 1.40
N CYS A 284 -10.64 -6.44 1.27
CA CYS A 284 -10.30 -5.04 1.09
C CYS A 284 -10.16 -4.69 -0.39
N GLU A 285 -10.35 -3.42 -0.70
CA GLU A 285 -10.21 -2.87 -2.04
C GLU A 285 -9.15 -1.76 -2.05
N VAL A 286 -8.23 -1.81 -3.03
CA VAL A 286 -7.27 -0.74 -3.31
C VAL A 286 -7.52 -0.23 -4.71
N VAL A 287 -7.77 1.07 -4.84
CA VAL A 287 -8.12 1.72 -6.11
C VAL A 287 -7.14 2.85 -6.39
N ASP A 288 -6.54 2.85 -7.57
CA ASP A 288 -5.69 3.94 -8.09
C ASP A 288 -4.57 4.38 -7.11
N ALA A 289 -3.82 3.43 -6.55
CA ALA A 289 -2.62 3.76 -5.80
C ALA A 289 -1.50 4.22 -6.74
N GLY A 290 -0.81 5.31 -6.37
CA GLY A 290 0.14 5.97 -7.26
C GLY A 290 1.39 5.16 -7.58
N SER A 291 1.90 4.37 -6.64
CA SER A 291 3.10 3.55 -6.81
C SER A 291 2.79 2.05 -6.73
N VAL A 292 2.46 1.54 -5.57
CA VAL A 292 2.19 0.11 -5.33
C VAL A 292 0.90 -0.04 -4.52
N SER A 293 -0.03 -0.83 -5.01
CA SER A 293 -1.30 -1.00 -4.29
C SER A 293 -1.13 -1.78 -2.98
N VAL A 294 -0.42 -2.92 -3.00
CA VAL A 294 -0.08 -3.71 -1.81
C VAL A 294 1.43 -3.92 -1.75
N PHE A 295 2.08 -3.26 -0.81
CA PHE A 295 3.53 -3.25 -0.68
C PHE A 295 3.99 -4.00 0.57
N SER A 296 4.84 -5.00 0.39
CA SER A 296 5.53 -5.71 1.47
C SER A 296 7.02 -5.56 1.30
N THR A 297 7.70 -4.93 2.24
CA THR A 297 9.13 -4.61 2.14
C THR A 297 9.84 -4.79 3.49
N ASN A 298 11.16 -4.82 3.47
CA ASN A 298 12.02 -4.83 4.66
C ASN A 298 11.58 -5.87 5.71
N GLY A 299 11.36 -7.11 5.26
CA GLY A 299 10.95 -8.23 6.13
C GLY A 299 9.48 -8.21 6.57
N GLY A 300 8.64 -7.37 5.98
CA GLY A 300 7.19 -7.40 6.14
C GLY A 300 6.59 -8.76 5.73
N ALA A 301 5.46 -9.15 6.33
CA ALA A 301 4.85 -10.45 6.09
C ALA A 301 3.31 -10.43 6.17
N PRO A 302 2.62 -9.75 5.25
CA PRO A 302 1.16 -9.68 5.24
C PRO A 302 0.51 -11.00 4.81
N ARG A 303 -0.74 -11.19 5.25
CA ARG A 303 -1.71 -12.13 4.68
C ARG A 303 -2.84 -11.34 4.04
N VAL A 304 -3.09 -11.59 2.77
CA VAL A 304 -4.08 -10.84 1.98
C VAL A 304 -5.06 -11.83 1.37
N ASN A 305 -6.32 -11.75 1.76
CA ASN A 305 -7.34 -12.70 1.38
C ASN A 305 -8.54 -12.00 0.73
N GLY A 306 -8.96 -12.44 -0.43
CA GLY A 306 -10.16 -11.94 -1.11
C GLY A 306 -10.10 -10.46 -1.52
N CYS A 307 -8.93 -9.85 -1.50
CA CYS A 307 -8.78 -8.43 -1.81
C CYS A 307 -8.81 -8.15 -3.31
N ARG A 308 -9.25 -6.95 -3.68
CA ARG A 308 -9.24 -6.45 -5.06
C ARG A 308 -8.29 -5.27 -5.18
N VAL A 309 -7.54 -5.25 -6.26
CA VAL A 309 -6.67 -4.15 -6.67
C VAL A 309 -7.08 -3.72 -8.07
N THR A 310 -7.41 -2.45 -8.24
CA THR A 310 -7.85 -1.90 -9.52
C THR A 310 -7.11 -0.59 -9.80
N GLY A 311 -6.60 -0.44 -11.01
CA GLY A 311 -5.86 0.78 -11.41
C GLY A 311 -4.50 0.94 -10.72
N GLY A 312 -3.84 2.06 -10.98
CA GLY A 312 -2.50 2.34 -10.47
C GLY A 312 -1.39 1.70 -11.31
N ASN A 313 -0.18 1.62 -10.75
CA ASN A 313 1.00 1.15 -11.48
C ASN A 313 1.38 -0.31 -11.16
N VAL A 314 1.69 -0.62 -9.90
CA VAL A 314 2.05 -1.97 -9.47
C VAL A 314 0.99 -2.52 -8.51
N GLY A 315 0.50 -3.72 -8.78
CA GLY A 315 -0.54 -4.32 -7.94
C GLY A 315 0.01 -4.78 -6.59
N VAL A 316 0.80 -5.83 -6.60
CA VAL A 316 1.44 -6.39 -5.39
C VAL A 316 2.94 -6.40 -5.57
N ALA A 317 3.69 -5.84 -4.63
CA ALA A 317 5.14 -5.95 -4.60
C ALA A 317 5.63 -6.52 -3.26
N VAL A 318 6.49 -7.54 -3.34
CA VAL A 318 7.15 -8.19 -2.19
C VAL A 318 8.66 -8.11 -2.42
N VAL A 319 9.33 -7.21 -1.70
CA VAL A 319 10.75 -6.88 -1.91
C VAL A 319 11.53 -6.80 -0.59
N ASP A 320 12.85 -6.72 -0.66
CA ASP A 320 13.73 -6.54 0.51
C ASP A 320 13.50 -7.61 1.61
N LYS A 321 13.66 -8.87 1.25
CA LYS A 321 13.54 -10.00 2.20
C LYS A 321 12.16 -10.15 2.84
N ALA A 322 11.18 -9.49 2.26
CA ALA A 322 9.80 -9.60 2.70
C ALA A 322 9.19 -10.96 2.37
N ARG A 323 8.06 -11.21 2.96
CA ARG A 323 7.23 -12.38 2.68
C ARG A 323 5.81 -11.92 2.43
N GLY A 324 5.01 -12.74 1.77
CA GLY A 324 3.61 -12.44 1.57
C GLY A 324 2.83 -13.69 1.21
N HIS A 325 1.60 -13.78 1.70
CA HIS A 325 0.67 -14.84 1.33
C HIS A 325 -0.62 -14.17 0.82
N PHE A 326 -0.95 -14.46 -0.42
CA PHE A 326 -2.04 -13.81 -1.16
C PHE A 326 -3.00 -14.88 -1.66
N THR A 327 -4.23 -14.88 -1.17
CA THR A 327 -5.25 -15.87 -1.53
C THR A 327 -6.50 -15.19 -2.09
N GLY A 328 -6.99 -15.64 -3.23
CA GLY A 328 -8.20 -15.08 -3.83
C GLY A 328 -8.10 -13.62 -4.25
N VAL A 329 -6.89 -13.12 -4.49
CA VAL A 329 -6.67 -11.71 -4.88
C VAL A 329 -7.03 -11.51 -6.35
N VAL A 330 -7.69 -10.41 -6.64
CA VAL A 330 -7.98 -9.95 -8.01
C VAL A 330 -7.19 -8.68 -8.28
N VAL A 331 -6.40 -8.69 -9.36
CA VAL A 331 -5.59 -7.54 -9.80
C VAL A 331 -5.97 -7.21 -11.24
N GLU A 332 -6.43 -6.01 -11.48
CA GLU A 332 -6.96 -5.63 -12.79
C GLU A 332 -6.71 -4.17 -13.17
N ASP A 333 -6.65 -3.92 -14.49
CA ASP A 333 -6.59 -2.58 -15.08
C ASP A 333 -5.40 -1.74 -14.63
N LEU A 334 -4.23 -2.36 -14.41
CA LEU A 334 -3.00 -1.64 -14.05
C LEU A 334 -2.30 -1.04 -15.27
N SER A 335 -1.48 -0.02 -15.03
CA SER A 335 -0.57 0.54 -16.04
C SER A 335 0.81 -0.15 -16.09
N GLY A 336 1.12 -1.04 -15.15
CA GLY A 336 2.40 -1.74 -15.04
C GLY A 336 2.27 -3.21 -14.65
N VAL A 337 3.04 -3.67 -13.69
CA VAL A 337 3.18 -5.08 -13.31
C VAL A 337 2.15 -5.47 -12.25
N ALA A 338 1.42 -6.56 -12.47
CA ALA A 338 0.44 -7.03 -11.50
C ALA A 338 1.08 -7.56 -10.21
N LEU A 339 2.08 -8.43 -10.32
CA LEU A 339 2.74 -9.09 -9.19
C LEU A 339 4.27 -8.99 -9.32
N ARG A 340 4.96 -8.52 -8.29
CA ARG A 340 6.43 -8.35 -8.29
C ARG A 340 7.05 -8.98 -7.06
N VAL A 341 8.13 -9.77 -7.23
CA VAL A 341 8.86 -10.41 -6.12
C VAL A 341 10.36 -10.27 -6.35
N PHE A 342 11.04 -9.44 -5.55
CA PHE A 342 12.45 -9.10 -5.69
C PHE A 342 13.25 -9.31 -4.39
N ASP A 343 14.56 -9.26 -4.46
CA ASP A 343 15.51 -9.07 -3.37
C ASP A 343 15.35 -10.04 -2.18
N GLU A 344 15.61 -11.32 -2.42
CA GLU A 344 15.55 -12.41 -1.42
C GLU A 344 14.15 -12.63 -0.80
N SER A 345 13.12 -12.10 -1.43
CA SER A 345 11.76 -12.16 -0.92
C SER A 345 11.04 -13.45 -1.30
N ARG A 346 9.97 -13.75 -0.60
CA ARG A 346 9.17 -14.97 -0.81
C ARG A 346 7.69 -14.65 -0.86
N ALA A 347 7.04 -15.03 -1.94
CA ALA A 347 5.61 -14.83 -2.10
C ALA A 347 4.89 -16.12 -2.47
N VAL A 348 3.69 -16.27 -1.94
CA VAL A 348 2.74 -17.33 -2.30
C VAL A 348 1.47 -16.67 -2.81
N PHE A 349 1.05 -17.05 -4.01
CA PHE A 349 -0.18 -16.59 -4.65
C PHE A 349 -1.08 -17.78 -4.92
N GLU A 350 -2.25 -17.80 -4.32
CA GLU A 350 -3.24 -18.87 -4.48
C GLU A 350 -4.57 -18.29 -4.97
N GLN A 351 -5.22 -18.99 -5.91
CA GLN A 351 -6.54 -18.59 -6.41
C GLN A 351 -6.60 -17.13 -6.89
N THR A 352 -5.45 -16.62 -7.39
CA THR A 352 -5.29 -15.23 -7.79
C THR A 352 -5.66 -15.04 -9.26
N ARG A 353 -6.28 -13.90 -9.57
CA ARG A 353 -6.66 -13.52 -10.93
C ARG A 353 -5.99 -12.21 -11.30
N VAL A 354 -5.35 -12.19 -12.47
CA VAL A 354 -4.73 -11.00 -13.07
C VAL A 354 -5.39 -10.75 -14.42
N GLU A 355 -5.91 -9.55 -14.61
CA GLU A 355 -6.63 -9.19 -15.82
C GLU A 355 -6.22 -7.80 -16.34
N ARG A 356 -5.96 -7.68 -17.63
CA ARG A 356 -5.68 -6.40 -18.30
C ARG A 356 -4.55 -5.60 -17.63
N CYS A 357 -3.43 -6.28 -17.39
CA CYS A 357 -2.21 -5.68 -16.85
C CYS A 357 -1.08 -5.88 -17.88
N PRO A 358 -0.19 -4.90 -18.13
CA PRO A 358 0.92 -5.05 -19.08
C PRO A 358 1.80 -6.27 -18.81
N ALA A 359 2.08 -6.61 -17.55
CA ALA A 359 2.79 -7.83 -17.15
C ALA A 359 2.10 -8.52 -15.97
N GLY A 360 2.11 -9.85 -15.97
CA GLY A 360 1.49 -10.64 -14.89
C GLY A 360 2.38 -10.73 -13.67
N LEU A 361 3.34 -11.65 -13.65
CA LEU A 361 4.30 -11.84 -12.56
C LEU A 361 5.73 -11.54 -13.01
N GLU A 362 6.42 -10.75 -12.26
CA GLU A 362 7.86 -10.50 -12.39
C GLU A 362 8.59 -10.99 -11.13
N VAL A 363 9.54 -11.92 -11.30
CA VAL A 363 10.38 -12.41 -10.19
C VAL A 363 11.83 -12.24 -10.56
N ARG A 364 12.58 -11.53 -9.73
CA ARG A 364 13.98 -11.26 -9.98
C ARG A 364 14.81 -11.25 -8.70
N GLY A 365 16.05 -11.72 -8.77
CA GLY A 365 16.98 -11.65 -7.66
C GLY A 365 17.87 -12.87 -7.56
N ASN A 366 18.52 -13.03 -6.41
CA ASN A 366 19.37 -14.17 -6.13
C ASN A 366 18.58 -15.44 -5.77
N GLY A 367 19.27 -16.54 -5.50
CA GLY A 367 18.65 -17.83 -5.17
C GLY A 367 17.78 -17.89 -3.92
N GLY A 368 17.71 -16.79 -3.14
CA GLY A 368 16.79 -16.61 -2.02
C GLY A 368 15.40 -16.10 -2.42
N THR A 369 15.29 -15.51 -3.62
CA THR A 369 14.04 -14.98 -4.17
C THR A 369 13.17 -16.10 -4.72
N THR A 370 11.96 -16.25 -4.17
CA THR A 370 11.06 -17.34 -4.57
C THR A 370 9.62 -16.88 -4.70
N ALA A 371 8.92 -17.43 -5.70
CA ALA A 371 7.47 -17.29 -5.81
C ALA A 371 6.80 -18.65 -6.08
N GLN A 372 5.64 -18.87 -5.48
CA GLN A 372 4.80 -20.03 -5.72
C GLN A 372 3.41 -19.54 -6.15
N LEU A 373 2.94 -20.05 -7.28
CA LEU A 373 1.62 -19.76 -7.81
C LEU A 373 0.82 -21.04 -7.90
N THR A 374 -0.37 -21.03 -7.34
CA THR A 374 -1.29 -22.17 -7.39
C THR A 374 -2.69 -21.70 -7.74
N ASP A 375 -3.31 -22.31 -8.75
CA ASP A 375 -4.66 -21.94 -9.23
C ASP A 375 -4.73 -20.45 -9.65
N VAL A 376 -3.74 -19.96 -10.41
CA VAL A 376 -3.65 -18.55 -10.84
C VAL A 376 -4.04 -18.42 -12.31
N ARG A 377 -4.83 -17.39 -12.62
CA ARG A 377 -5.20 -17.04 -14.00
C ARG A 377 -4.68 -15.66 -14.35
N ILE A 378 -4.01 -15.56 -15.51
CA ILE A 378 -3.44 -14.31 -16.03
C ILE A 378 -3.97 -14.09 -17.44
N THR A 379 -4.68 -13.00 -17.68
CA THR A 379 -5.31 -12.73 -18.98
C THR A 379 -5.12 -11.29 -19.43
N GLY A 380 -4.93 -11.10 -20.74
CA GLY A 380 -4.84 -9.76 -21.31
C GLY A 380 -3.58 -9.01 -20.90
N PHE A 381 -2.40 -9.56 -21.20
CA PHE A 381 -1.09 -8.97 -20.89
C PHE A 381 -0.33 -8.60 -22.17
N ASP A 382 0.39 -7.49 -22.12
CA ASP A 382 1.13 -6.98 -23.29
C ASP A 382 2.54 -7.56 -23.40
N MET A 383 3.12 -8.03 -22.31
CA MET A 383 4.50 -8.54 -22.20
C MET A 383 4.52 -10.03 -21.88
N ALA A 384 4.85 -10.41 -20.66
CA ALA A 384 4.87 -11.80 -20.22
C ALA A 384 3.85 -12.05 -19.09
N ALA A 385 3.17 -13.20 -19.14
CA ALA A 385 2.36 -13.62 -18.01
C ALA A 385 3.22 -13.91 -16.79
N VAL A 386 4.35 -14.59 -16.97
CA VAL A 386 5.33 -14.87 -15.91
C VAL A 386 6.74 -14.65 -16.44
N ALA A 387 7.52 -13.85 -15.75
CA ALA A 387 8.90 -13.53 -16.04
C ALA A 387 9.80 -13.82 -14.83
N VAL A 388 10.85 -14.64 -15.03
CA VAL A 388 11.77 -15.04 -13.95
C VAL A 388 13.20 -14.83 -14.39
N THR A 389 13.97 -14.03 -13.65
CA THR A 389 15.37 -13.70 -13.97
C THR A 389 16.28 -13.70 -12.73
N GLY A 390 17.59 -13.48 -12.94
CA GLY A 390 18.60 -13.63 -11.90
C GLY A 390 18.86 -15.10 -11.57
N GLU A 391 18.89 -15.43 -10.31
CA GLU A 391 18.95 -16.79 -9.77
C GLU A 391 17.63 -17.20 -9.08
N ALA A 392 16.56 -16.46 -9.34
CA ALA A 392 15.26 -16.65 -8.70
C ALA A 392 14.65 -18.03 -9.03
N ARG A 393 13.79 -18.51 -8.14
CA ARG A 393 13.12 -19.80 -8.29
C ARG A 393 11.60 -19.65 -8.20
N VAL A 394 10.91 -20.08 -9.23
CA VAL A 394 9.45 -20.00 -9.31
C VAL A 394 8.86 -21.38 -9.55
N THR A 395 7.73 -21.63 -8.89
CA THR A 395 6.92 -22.83 -9.12
C THR A 395 5.50 -22.39 -9.49
N LEU A 396 5.03 -22.89 -10.63
CA LEU A 396 3.69 -22.71 -11.13
C LEU A 396 2.94 -24.03 -11.07
N THR A 397 1.76 -24.04 -10.48
CA THR A 397 0.88 -25.22 -10.42
C THR A 397 -0.54 -24.80 -10.79
N ARG A 398 -1.10 -25.37 -11.84
CA ARG A 398 -2.42 -25.02 -12.38
C ARG A 398 -2.54 -23.51 -12.65
N VAL A 399 -1.58 -22.99 -13.40
CA VAL A 399 -1.57 -21.59 -13.85
C VAL A 399 -2.01 -21.54 -15.30
N SER A 400 -2.97 -20.67 -15.62
CA SER A 400 -3.37 -20.37 -17.00
C SER A 400 -2.93 -18.98 -17.41
N ALA A 401 -2.38 -18.85 -18.62
CA ALA A 401 -1.97 -17.59 -19.24
C ALA A 401 -2.61 -17.45 -20.63
N GLU A 402 -3.41 -16.41 -20.84
CA GLU A 402 -4.19 -16.24 -22.05
C GLU A 402 -4.12 -14.81 -22.62
N HIS A 403 -4.05 -14.69 -23.94
CA HIS A 403 -4.11 -13.41 -24.66
C HIS A 403 -3.00 -12.42 -24.29
N GLY A 404 -1.76 -12.72 -24.69
CA GLY A 404 -0.62 -11.85 -24.43
C GLY A 404 0.54 -12.00 -25.42
N LEU A 405 1.68 -11.40 -25.09
CA LEU A 405 2.88 -11.53 -25.92
C LEU A 405 3.58 -12.87 -25.67
N LEU A 406 3.94 -13.15 -24.42
CA LEU A 406 4.70 -14.35 -24.02
C LEU A 406 4.06 -15.00 -22.78
N GLY A 407 3.82 -16.29 -22.81
CA GLY A 407 3.31 -17.01 -21.64
C GLY A 407 4.32 -17.00 -20.49
N PHE A 408 5.28 -17.95 -20.49
CA PHE A 408 6.26 -18.10 -19.41
C PHE A 408 7.68 -17.87 -19.90
N GLY A 409 8.40 -16.95 -19.27
CA GLY A 409 9.80 -16.65 -19.55
C GLY A 409 10.70 -16.93 -18.35
N VAL A 410 11.84 -17.61 -18.59
CA VAL A 410 12.90 -17.81 -17.60
C VAL A 410 14.26 -17.53 -18.21
N GLY A 411 15.03 -16.67 -17.55
CA GLY A 411 16.32 -16.23 -18.09
C GLY A 411 17.45 -16.17 -17.07
N GLU A 412 18.64 -15.85 -17.56
CA GLU A 412 19.88 -15.76 -16.78
C GLU A 412 20.25 -17.09 -16.11
N GLU A 413 20.22 -17.21 -14.78
CA GLU A 413 20.46 -18.43 -14.01
C GLU A 413 19.22 -18.89 -13.23
N ALA A 414 18.06 -18.32 -13.54
CA ALA A 414 16.81 -18.59 -12.86
C ALA A 414 16.28 -20.01 -13.12
N SER A 415 15.41 -20.46 -12.24
CA SER A 415 14.74 -21.75 -12.36
C SER A 415 13.22 -21.61 -12.31
N LEU A 416 12.55 -22.13 -13.31
CA LEU A 416 11.09 -22.17 -13.42
C LEU A 416 10.62 -23.63 -13.46
N ARG A 417 9.76 -23.98 -12.52
CA ARG A 417 9.05 -25.26 -12.51
C ARG A 417 7.59 -25.03 -12.86
N VAL A 418 7.08 -25.77 -13.82
CA VAL A 418 5.71 -25.64 -14.35
C VAL A 418 5.03 -27.00 -14.22
N GLN A 419 3.86 -27.04 -13.63
CA GLN A 419 3.07 -28.25 -13.47
C GLN A 419 1.58 -27.99 -13.72
N ASP A 420 0.96 -28.79 -14.58
CA ASP A 420 -0.48 -28.74 -14.90
C ASP A 420 -0.92 -27.32 -15.35
N CYS A 421 -0.16 -26.70 -16.26
CA CYS A 421 -0.38 -25.32 -16.69
C CYS A 421 -0.78 -25.22 -18.15
N ASP A 422 -1.52 -24.15 -18.48
CA ASP A 422 -1.99 -23.87 -19.82
C ASP A 422 -1.56 -22.48 -20.28
N VAL A 423 -1.11 -22.39 -21.53
CA VAL A 423 -0.80 -21.11 -22.19
C VAL A 423 -1.54 -21.07 -23.52
N SER A 424 -2.27 -20.01 -23.79
CA SER A 424 -3.02 -19.91 -25.04
C SER A 424 -3.02 -18.50 -25.62
N ALA A 425 -3.18 -18.45 -26.96
CA ALA A 425 -3.33 -17.21 -27.73
C ALA A 425 -2.21 -16.19 -27.44
N THR A 426 -0.95 -16.61 -27.53
CA THR A 426 0.22 -15.74 -27.36
C THR A 426 0.82 -15.35 -28.69
N ARG A 427 1.33 -14.09 -28.79
CA ARG A 427 1.88 -13.55 -30.04
C ARG A 427 3.33 -13.99 -30.29
N ALA A 428 4.18 -14.04 -29.29
CA ALA A 428 5.61 -14.37 -29.42
C ALA A 428 5.96 -15.80 -29.00
N GLY A 429 5.25 -16.40 -28.07
CA GLY A 429 5.53 -17.77 -27.66
C GLY A 429 4.81 -18.24 -26.40
N GLY A 430 4.71 -19.56 -26.26
CA GLY A 430 4.13 -20.17 -25.04
C GLY A 430 5.10 -20.13 -23.86
N ALA A 431 6.31 -20.67 -24.04
CA ALA A 431 7.36 -20.67 -23.03
C ALA A 431 8.74 -20.42 -23.62
N VAL A 432 9.60 -19.69 -22.92
CA VAL A 432 10.99 -19.39 -23.32
C VAL A 432 11.94 -19.61 -22.18
N ALA A 433 13.08 -20.29 -22.45
CA ALA A 433 14.22 -20.36 -21.57
C ALA A 433 15.47 -19.84 -22.28
N PHE A 434 16.24 -18.96 -21.65
CA PHE A 434 17.44 -18.35 -22.20
C PHE A 434 18.54 -18.15 -21.14
N GLY A 435 19.76 -17.75 -21.55
CA GLY A 435 20.89 -17.67 -20.62
C GLY A 435 21.38 -19.05 -20.18
N ARG A 436 21.54 -19.23 -18.89
CA ARG A 436 21.82 -20.52 -18.22
C ARG A 436 20.62 -20.99 -17.40
N ALA A 437 19.44 -20.50 -17.74
CA ALA A 437 18.22 -20.79 -17.00
C ALA A 437 17.79 -22.26 -17.10
N ARG A 438 17.00 -22.68 -16.14
CA ARG A 438 16.42 -24.02 -16.11
C ARG A 438 14.90 -23.98 -16.11
N LEU A 439 14.31 -24.56 -17.14
CA LEU A 439 12.87 -24.78 -17.25
C LEU A 439 12.54 -26.28 -17.06
N VAL A 440 11.71 -26.59 -16.10
CA VAL A 440 11.17 -27.95 -15.91
C VAL A 440 9.67 -27.89 -16.00
N ALA A 441 9.10 -28.55 -17.02
CA ALA A 441 7.64 -28.56 -17.22
C ALA A 441 7.09 -29.99 -17.23
N ARG A 442 5.95 -30.16 -16.59
CA ARG A 442 5.15 -31.39 -16.59
C ARG A 442 3.69 -31.02 -16.86
N ASN A 443 3.09 -31.70 -17.83
CA ASN A 443 1.72 -31.46 -18.26
C ASN A 443 1.46 -29.98 -18.59
N LEU A 444 2.33 -29.39 -19.42
CA LEU A 444 2.17 -28.06 -19.99
C LEU A 444 1.43 -28.17 -21.33
N THR A 445 0.34 -27.43 -21.47
CA THR A 445 -0.35 -27.27 -22.75
C THR A 445 -0.12 -25.86 -23.30
N VAL A 446 0.36 -25.78 -24.54
CA VAL A 446 0.47 -24.50 -25.27
C VAL A 446 -0.37 -24.58 -26.51
N THR A 447 -1.33 -23.65 -26.69
CA THR A 447 -2.26 -23.67 -27.81
C THR A 447 -2.32 -22.30 -28.50
N GLY A 448 -2.26 -22.30 -29.84
CA GLY A 448 -2.54 -21.11 -30.63
C GLY A 448 -1.52 -19.99 -30.48
N SER A 449 -0.24 -20.32 -30.32
CA SER A 449 0.84 -19.32 -30.34
C SER A 449 1.14 -18.86 -31.77
N GLU A 450 1.26 -17.55 -32.00
CA GLU A 450 1.58 -17.01 -33.33
C GLU A 450 3.03 -17.24 -33.74
N ALA A 451 3.92 -17.66 -32.84
CA ALA A 451 5.29 -18.00 -33.11
C ALA A 451 5.61 -19.46 -32.72
N PHE A 452 6.13 -19.70 -31.53
CA PHE A 452 6.52 -21.03 -31.07
C PHE A 452 5.76 -21.45 -29.81
N GLY A 453 5.62 -22.77 -29.61
CA GLY A 453 5.06 -23.30 -28.36
C GLY A 453 6.09 -23.22 -27.21
N LEU A 454 7.32 -23.70 -27.46
CA LEU A 454 8.44 -23.70 -26.52
C LEU A 454 9.73 -23.32 -27.23
N CYS A 455 10.54 -22.47 -26.59
CA CYS A 455 11.88 -22.14 -27.08
C CYS A 455 12.94 -22.27 -25.98
N GLY A 456 14.02 -22.99 -26.28
CA GLY A 456 15.25 -23.04 -25.49
C GLY A 456 16.41 -22.48 -26.28
N THR A 457 17.04 -21.41 -25.81
CA THR A 457 18.13 -20.74 -26.54
C THR A 457 19.36 -20.47 -25.65
N GLU A 458 20.45 -20.01 -26.24
CA GLU A 458 21.73 -19.80 -25.56
C GLU A 458 22.22 -21.10 -24.87
N SER A 459 22.38 -21.12 -23.54
CA SER A 459 22.78 -22.30 -22.77
C SER A 459 21.71 -22.81 -21.82
N ALA A 460 20.46 -22.46 -22.08
CA ALA A 460 19.34 -22.86 -21.25
C ALA A 460 19.11 -24.37 -21.29
N TYR A 461 18.70 -24.92 -20.17
CA TYR A 461 18.32 -26.33 -20.02
C TYR A 461 16.80 -26.48 -19.82
N VAL A 462 16.17 -27.22 -20.72
CA VAL A 462 14.72 -27.40 -20.76
C VAL A 462 14.36 -28.88 -20.63
N ASP A 463 13.68 -29.26 -19.54
CA ASP A 463 13.22 -30.63 -19.29
C ASP A 463 11.68 -30.64 -19.26
N VAL A 464 11.08 -31.19 -20.31
CA VAL A 464 9.63 -31.18 -20.50
C VAL A 464 9.10 -32.60 -20.65
N ALA A 465 8.04 -32.92 -19.92
CA ALA A 465 7.36 -34.21 -20.08
C ALA A 465 5.83 -34.06 -20.10
N ASP A 466 5.18 -35.04 -20.74
CA ASP A 466 3.73 -35.21 -20.80
C ASP A 466 2.99 -33.94 -21.29
N SER A 467 3.62 -33.19 -22.22
CA SER A 467 3.20 -31.84 -22.60
C SER A 467 2.74 -31.76 -24.05
N ARG A 468 1.89 -30.78 -24.35
CA ARG A 468 1.26 -30.60 -25.67
C ARG A 468 1.54 -29.23 -26.23
N PHE A 469 1.87 -29.16 -27.50
CA PHE A 469 2.09 -27.94 -28.26
C PHE A 469 1.20 -27.99 -29.51
N GLU A 470 0.13 -27.20 -29.52
CA GLU A 470 -0.93 -27.29 -30.51
C GLU A 470 -1.11 -25.96 -31.24
N ASP A 471 -1.28 -26.01 -32.55
CA ASP A 471 -1.59 -24.85 -33.40
C ASP A 471 -0.59 -23.67 -33.29
N CYS A 472 0.69 -23.96 -33.11
CA CYS A 472 1.75 -22.95 -33.08
C CYS A 472 2.16 -22.55 -34.51
N ALA A 473 2.21 -21.26 -34.83
CA ALA A 473 2.32 -20.84 -36.22
C ALA A 473 3.72 -21.08 -36.84
N ALA A 474 4.82 -20.93 -36.09
CA ALA A 474 6.18 -21.13 -36.63
C ALA A 474 6.72 -22.52 -36.32
N ALA A 475 6.80 -22.90 -35.04
CA ALA A 475 7.23 -24.22 -34.61
C ALA A 475 6.57 -24.61 -33.28
N GLY A 476 6.32 -25.92 -33.09
CA GLY A 476 5.87 -26.39 -31.79
C GLY A 476 6.95 -26.22 -30.72
N VAL A 477 8.15 -26.72 -31.00
CA VAL A 477 9.31 -26.61 -30.10
C VAL A 477 10.57 -26.21 -30.87
N THR A 478 11.33 -25.27 -30.34
CA THR A 478 12.58 -24.80 -30.94
C THR A 478 13.74 -24.80 -29.93
N PHE A 479 14.90 -25.32 -30.32
CA PHE A 479 16.15 -25.19 -29.61
C PHE A 479 17.20 -24.60 -30.55
N ASP A 480 17.64 -23.40 -30.23
CA ASP A 480 18.63 -22.67 -31.00
C ASP A 480 19.95 -22.52 -30.24
N GLU A 481 21.00 -22.13 -30.93
CA GLU A 481 22.35 -21.91 -30.40
C GLU A 481 22.87 -23.12 -29.57
N SER A 482 23.10 -22.91 -28.26
CA SER A 482 23.60 -23.93 -27.34
C SER A 482 22.51 -24.46 -26.40
N GLY A 483 21.26 -24.02 -26.56
CA GLY A 483 20.13 -24.49 -25.77
C GLY A 483 19.98 -26.02 -25.89
N GLY A 484 19.66 -26.67 -24.79
CA GLY A 484 19.53 -28.11 -24.76
C GLY A 484 18.52 -28.61 -23.75
N GLY A 485 18.28 -29.91 -23.74
CA GLY A 485 17.33 -30.46 -22.78
C GLY A 485 16.76 -31.80 -23.15
N ARG A 486 15.55 -32.06 -22.69
CA ARG A 486 14.86 -33.32 -22.87
C ARG A 486 13.36 -33.11 -23.08
N LEU A 487 12.83 -33.78 -24.09
CA LEU A 487 11.37 -33.87 -24.33
C LEU A 487 10.93 -35.33 -24.16
N VAL A 488 10.03 -35.61 -23.22
CA VAL A 488 9.57 -36.95 -22.91
C VAL A 488 8.05 -37.01 -23.02
N ASN A 489 7.55 -37.92 -23.82
CA ASN A 489 6.10 -38.13 -24.02
C ASN A 489 5.35 -36.83 -24.37
N CYS A 490 5.94 -36.04 -25.28
CA CYS A 490 5.37 -34.78 -25.73
C CYS A 490 4.67 -34.94 -27.08
N SER A 491 3.63 -34.14 -27.32
CA SER A 491 2.94 -34.08 -28.60
C SER A 491 3.05 -32.69 -29.23
N VAL A 492 3.26 -32.64 -30.56
CA VAL A 492 3.24 -31.42 -31.35
C VAL A 492 2.31 -31.63 -32.54
N THR A 493 1.24 -30.84 -32.59
CA THR A 493 0.19 -30.98 -33.60
C THR A 493 -0.24 -29.60 -34.13
N GLY A 494 -0.77 -29.56 -35.35
CA GLY A 494 -1.38 -28.35 -35.91
C GLY A 494 -0.43 -27.18 -36.22
N ALA A 495 0.88 -27.31 -36.00
CA ALA A 495 1.84 -26.26 -36.33
C ALA A 495 1.90 -26.02 -37.86
N ARG A 496 1.90 -24.77 -38.29
CA ARG A 496 1.97 -24.40 -39.72
C ARG A 496 3.36 -24.56 -40.32
N GLY A 497 4.39 -24.53 -39.47
CA GLY A 497 5.81 -24.68 -39.83
C GLY A 497 6.36 -26.05 -39.45
N MET A 498 7.33 -26.06 -38.55
CA MET A 498 8.02 -27.26 -38.08
C MET A 498 7.41 -27.81 -36.79
N GLY A 499 7.41 -29.12 -36.62
CA GLY A 499 7.05 -29.75 -35.36
C GLY A 499 8.09 -29.43 -34.28
N VAL A 500 9.33 -29.89 -34.52
CA VAL A 500 10.45 -29.63 -33.62
C VAL A 500 11.68 -29.21 -34.45
N GLN A 501 12.31 -28.12 -34.04
CA GLN A 501 13.62 -27.72 -34.54
C GLN A 501 14.64 -27.80 -33.40
N HIS A 502 15.76 -28.49 -33.58
CA HIS A 502 16.77 -28.64 -32.53
C HIS A 502 18.20 -28.58 -33.09
N ASN A 503 19.16 -28.33 -32.22
CA ASN A 503 20.58 -28.18 -32.51
C ASN A 503 21.45 -29.45 -32.20
N GLY A 504 20.84 -30.61 -32.07
CA GLY A 504 21.47 -31.86 -31.69
C GLY A 504 21.77 -32.07 -30.21
N ARG A 505 21.42 -31.12 -29.33
CA ARG A 505 21.64 -31.18 -27.87
C ARG A 505 20.38 -31.52 -27.07
N VAL A 506 19.39 -32.10 -27.73
CA VAL A 506 18.09 -32.40 -27.13
C VAL A 506 17.79 -33.88 -27.23
N ASP A 507 17.47 -34.49 -26.10
CA ASP A 507 17.01 -35.87 -26.04
C ASP A 507 15.49 -35.92 -26.34
N LEU A 508 15.14 -36.52 -27.45
CA LEU A 508 13.75 -36.73 -27.86
C LEU A 508 13.31 -38.15 -27.49
N VAL A 509 12.46 -38.28 -26.47
CA VAL A 509 11.94 -39.56 -25.97
C VAL A 509 10.43 -39.61 -26.11
N SER A 510 9.90 -40.53 -26.94
CA SER A 510 8.46 -40.65 -27.18
C SER A 510 7.78 -39.36 -27.65
N LEU A 511 8.34 -38.76 -28.72
CA LEU A 511 7.75 -37.57 -29.35
C LEU A 511 6.64 -37.98 -30.32
N HIS A 512 5.43 -37.44 -30.17
CA HIS A 512 4.29 -37.69 -31.03
C HIS A 512 4.04 -36.48 -31.95
N THR A 513 4.49 -36.56 -33.19
CA THR A 513 4.25 -35.53 -34.19
C THR A 513 4.20 -36.13 -35.59
N SER A 514 3.32 -35.59 -36.44
CA SER A 514 3.32 -35.84 -37.89
C SER A 514 4.07 -34.73 -38.66
N LEU A 515 4.57 -33.73 -37.96
CA LEU A 515 5.25 -32.57 -38.51
C LEU A 515 6.78 -32.81 -38.62
N PRO A 516 7.49 -32.07 -39.50
CA PRO A 516 8.92 -32.20 -39.64
C PRO A 516 9.68 -31.99 -38.32
N VAL A 517 10.62 -32.90 -38.02
CA VAL A 517 11.63 -32.75 -36.98
C VAL A 517 12.93 -32.43 -37.68
N VAL A 518 13.50 -31.25 -37.44
CA VAL A 518 14.67 -30.74 -38.16
C VAL A 518 15.81 -30.48 -37.21
N GLU A 519 16.96 -31.16 -37.45
CA GLU A 519 18.19 -30.84 -36.78
C GLU A 519 18.94 -29.77 -37.60
N ARG A 520 19.17 -28.61 -36.99
CA ARG A 520 19.99 -27.54 -37.55
C ARG A 520 21.36 -27.52 -36.88
N VAL A 521 22.39 -27.73 -37.66
CA VAL A 521 23.78 -27.48 -37.20
C VAL A 521 23.95 -25.96 -37.14
N PRO A 522 24.40 -25.39 -36.02
CA PRO A 522 24.61 -23.95 -35.91
C PRO A 522 25.52 -23.42 -37.00
N GLU A 523 25.11 -22.44 -37.77
CA GLU A 523 26.03 -21.69 -38.63
C GLU A 523 26.99 -20.88 -37.77
N PRO A 524 28.29 -20.75 -38.18
CA PRO A 524 29.24 -19.90 -37.47
C PRO A 524 28.70 -18.46 -37.40
N ALA A 525 28.81 -17.85 -36.22
CA ALA A 525 28.25 -16.56 -35.89
C ALA A 525 28.49 -15.50 -36.99
N PRO A 526 27.46 -14.80 -37.49
CA PRO A 526 27.61 -13.70 -38.43
C PRO A 526 28.42 -12.56 -37.81
N PRO A 527 29.17 -11.77 -38.63
CA PRO A 527 29.93 -10.63 -38.13
C PRO A 527 29.01 -9.61 -37.47
N ALA A 528 29.50 -8.99 -36.39
CA ALA A 528 28.78 -8.11 -35.49
C ALA A 528 27.81 -7.15 -36.21
N VAL A 529 26.55 -7.22 -35.87
CA VAL A 529 25.47 -6.36 -36.39
C VAL A 529 25.44 -5.05 -35.60
N GLN A 530 25.24 -3.94 -36.31
CA GLN A 530 25.12 -2.64 -35.69
C GLN A 530 23.77 -2.56 -34.97
N VAL A 531 23.81 -2.35 -33.65
CA VAL A 531 22.62 -2.31 -32.80
C VAL A 531 22.11 -0.88 -32.69
N VAL A 532 20.86 -0.65 -33.04
CA VAL A 532 20.16 0.61 -32.78
C VAL A 532 19.35 0.44 -31.50
N ASN A 533 19.72 1.20 -30.46
CA ASN A 533 19.01 1.17 -29.18
C ASN A 533 17.85 2.18 -29.18
N HIS A 534 16.65 1.70 -28.93
CA HIS A 534 15.52 2.53 -28.57
C HIS A 534 15.21 2.33 -27.08
N HIS A 535 15.21 3.40 -26.30
CA HIS A 535 14.92 3.34 -24.88
C HIS A 535 13.41 3.41 -24.60
N TYR A 536 12.90 2.41 -23.88
CA TYR A 536 11.54 2.36 -23.34
C TYR A 536 11.59 2.07 -21.84
N HIS A 537 10.71 2.65 -21.05
CA HIS A 537 10.61 2.38 -19.61
C HIS A 537 9.71 1.17 -19.35
N GLY A 538 10.28 0.07 -18.85
CA GLY A 538 9.58 -1.18 -18.47
C GLY A 538 10.44 -2.43 -18.67
N PRO A 539 10.06 -3.60 -18.12
CA PRO A 539 10.83 -4.84 -18.21
C PRO A 539 10.72 -5.52 -19.59
N VAL A 540 11.83 -6.03 -20.12
CA VAL A 540 11.92 -6.73 -21.42
C VAL A 540 12.80 -7.95 -21.34
N PHE A 541 12.41 -9.03 -22.01
CA PHE A 541 13.21 -10.24 -22.17
C PHE A 541 14.27 -10.10 -23.28
N ASN A 542 15.48 -10.62 -23.05
CA ASN A 542 16.51 -10.76 -24.07
C ASN A 542 16.48 -12.19 -24.63
N ALA A 543 15.73 -12.43 -25.68
CA ALA A 543 15.77 -13.67 -26.45
C ALA A 543 15.67 -13.38 -27.94
N ALA A 544 16.50 -14.03 -28.74
CA ALA A 544 16.42 -13.92 -30.19
C ALA A 544 15.35 -14.88 -30.73
N VAL A 545 14.23 -14.35 -31.18
CA VAL A 545 13.18 -15.13 -31.82
C VAL A 545 12.87 -14.53 -33.19
N HIS A 546 13.20 -15.25 -34.24
CA HIS A 546 12.94 -14.87 -35.64
C HIS A 546 13.31 -13.42 -36.04
N GLY A 547 14.49 -12.93 -35.58
CA GLY A 547 14.97 -11.58 -35.90
C GLY A 547 14.52 -10.47 -34.93
N VAL A 548 13.77 -10.80 -33.89
CA VAL A 548 13.44 -9.87 -32.81
C VAL A 548 14.17 -10.29 -31.55
N GLN A 549 14.97 -9.40 -30.99
CA GLN A 549 15.67 -9.63 -29.73
C GLN A 549 15.01 -8.80 -28.62
N LEU A 550 14.46 -9.46 -27.61
CA LEU A 550 13.84 -8.83 -26.46
C LEU A 550 14.84 -8.85 -25.30
N ALA A 551 15.20 -7.69 -24.76
CA ALA A 551 16.16 -7.56 -23.67
C ALA A 551 15.47 -7.14 -22.37
N TRP A 552 15.79 -7.81 -21.27
CA TRP A 552 15.34 -7.45 -19.92
C TRP A 552 16.43 -6.64 -19.20
N ASN A 553 16.16 -5.40 -18.82
CA ASN A 553 17.11 -4.60 -18.04
C ASN A 553 16.39 -3.72 -17.00
N ASN A 554 17.09 -3.36 -15.94
CA ASN A 554 16.64 -2.91 -14.63
C ASN A 554 15.67 -1.75 -14.53
N ASP A 555 15.54 -0.90 -15.49
CA ASP A 555 14.59 0.23 -15.51
C ASP A 555 14.31 0.75 -16.94
N GLU A 556 14.84 0.09 -17.96
CA GLU A 556 14.67 0.48 -19.35
C GLU A 556 14.39 -0.73 -20.24
N VAL A 557 13.32 -0.66 -21.01
CA VAL A 557 13.02 -1.64 -22.06
C VAL A 557 13.86 -1.32 -23.28
N THR A 558 14.74 -2.22 -23.68
CA THR A 558 15.48 -2.11 -24.94
C THR A 558 14.97 -3.15 -25.93
N GLN A 559 14.23 -2.72 -26.93
CA GLN A 559 13.87 -3.56 -28.09
C GLN A 559 14.99 -3.46 -29.12
N ARG A 560 15.61 -4.61 -29.46
CA ARG A 560 16.60 -4.69 -30.53
C ARG A 560 15.94 -5.28 -31.78
N ILE A 561 15.84 -4.50 -32.82
CA ILE A 561 15.42 -4.98 -34.13
C ILE A 561 16.71 -5.33 -34.91
N ILE A 562 16.88 -6.59 -35.26
CA ILE A 562 17.98 -7.03 -36.12
C ILE A 562 17.49 -6.90 -37.56
N GLU A 563 17.95 -5.88 -38.27
CA GLU A 563 17.72 -5.81 -39.70
C GLU A 563 18.56 -6.89 -40.41
N PRO A 564 17.99 -7.69 -41.32
CA PRO A 564 18.76 -8.64 -42.10
C PRO A 564 19.82 -7.91 -42.90
N ALA A 565 21.04 -8.39 -42.89
CA ALA A 565 22.15 -7.84 -43.69
C ALA A 565 21.72 -7.76 -45.15
N PRO A 566 21.98 -6.64 -45.87
CA PRO A 566 21.62 -6.53 -47.26
C PRO A 566 22.35 -7.62 -48.09
N ALA A 567 21.56 -8.32 -48.90
CA ALA A 567 22.08 -9.37 -49.77
C ALA A 567 23.31 -8.86 -50.57
N ARG A 568 24.41 -9.60 -50.51
CA ARG A 568 25.65 -9.30 -51.28
C ARG A 568 25.30 -9.07 -52.74
N ALA A 569 25.49 -7.83 -53.18
CA ALA A 569 25.46 -7.49 -54.60
C ALA A 569 26.64 -8.17 -55.29
N THR A 570 26.35 -8.90 -56.36
CA THR A 570 27.34 -9.45 -57.28
C THR A 570 28.22 -8.34 -57.87
N PRO A 571 29.53 -8.54 -58.05
CA PRO A 571 30.44 -7.52 -58.53
C PRO A 571 30.22 -7.32 -60.07
N GLY A 572 29.74 -6.15 -60.42
CA GLY A 572 29.61 -5.81 -61.85
C GLY A 572 29.39 -4.31 -62.01
N THR A 573 30.44 -3.66 -62.56
CA THR A 573 30.49 -2.35 -63.22
C THR A 573 30.41 -1.08 -62.35
N THR A 574 31.58 -0.46 -62.25
CA THR A 574 31.81 0.96 -61.94
C THR A 574 31.13 1.89 -62.97
N PRO A 575 30.63 3.04 -62.54
CA PRO A 575 31.03 4.29 -63.13
C PRO A 575 31.39 5.40 -62.12
N ARG A 576 32.55 5.95 -62.40
CA ARG A 576 33.07 7.33 -62.35
C ARG A 576 32.42 8.37 -61.43
N ALA A 577 33.27 8.92 -60.60
CA ALA A 577 33.09 10.06 -59.72
C ALA A 577 32.77 11.38 -60.41
N THR A 578 32.02 12.25 -59.73
CA THR A 578 32.19 13.71 -59.77
C THR A 578 31.96 14.31 -58.39
N PRO A 579 32.72 15.35 -58.01
CA PRO A 579 32.85 15.80 -56.63
C PRO A 579 32.00 17.09 -56.36
N GLY A 580 31.70 17.36 -55.11
CA GLY A 580 31.37 18.71 -54.70
C GLY A 580 30.54 18.86 -53.43
N ALA A 581 31.22 19.48 -52.46
CA ALA A 581 30.69 20.36 -51.40
C ALA A 581 29.78 19.73 -50.33
N ASP A 582 29.87 19.98 -49.07
CA ASP A 582 30.62 20.90 -48.25
C ASP A 582 30.45 20.46 -46.77
N ARG A 583 31.52 20.49 -46.04
CA ARG A 583 31.57 20.29 -44.62
C ARG A 583 31.02 21.54 -43.91
N ARG A 584 30.12 21.39 -42.95
CA ARG A 584 30.07 22.31 -41.79
C ARG A 584 29.93 21.54 -40.50
N THR A 585 30.99 21.63 -39.74
CA THR A 585 31.19 21.40 -38.32
C THR A 585 30.26 22.30 -37.49
N ILE A 586 29.63 21.78 -36.50
CA ILE A 586 29.21 22.57 -35.33
C ILE A 586 29.79 21.92 -34.09
N GLN A 587 30.65 22.71 -33.45
CA GLN A 587 31.34 22.50 -32.21
C GLN A 587 30.42 22.75 -31.01
N GLU A 588 30.65 21.98 -29.97
CA GLU A 588 30.61 22.27 -28.52
C GLU A 588 29.87 23.53 -28.04
N LEU A 589 29.02 23.31 -27.07
CA LEU A 589 28.89 24.23 -25.93
C LEU A 589 28.69 23.39 -24.66
N ASP A 590 29.82 23.30 -23.97
CA ASP A 590 29.93 22.92 -22.57
C ASP A 590 29.62 24.17 -21.69
N ASP A 591 29.31 23.89 -20.45
CA ASP A 591 29.52 24.66 -19.23
C ASP A 591 28.42 25.58 -18.67
N GLN A 592 28.22 25.28 -17.43
CA GLN A 592 28.09 26.15 -16.23
C GLN A 592 26.71 26.28 -15.57
N ASN A 593 26.63 25.70 -14.40
CA ASN A 593 26.43 26.27 -13.06
C ASN A 593 25.87 25.19 -12.13
N GLY A 594 26.41 24.80 -11.05
CA GLY A 594 27.32 25.47 -10.08
C GLY A 594 26.56 25.92 -8.84
N ALA A 595 26.80 25.16 -7.74
CA ALA A 595 26.77 25.54 -6.33
C ALA A 595 25.46 25.69 -5.55
N THR A 596 25.38 24.75 -4.63
CA THR A 596 24.93 24.76 -3.20
C THR A 596 24.79 26.13 -2.47
N PRO A 597 24.15 26.26 -1.31
CA PRO A 597 24.19 25.30 -0.18
C PRO A 597 22.84 24.65 0.18
#